data_4c2a839433c12a7438af96d3d0e0576e
#
_entry.id   4c2a839433c12a7438af96d3d0e0576e
#
_cell.length_a   1.000
_cell.length_b   1.000
_cell.length_c   1.000
_cell.angle_alpha   90.00
_cell.angle_beta   90.00
_cell.angle_gamma   90.00
#
_symmetry.space_group_name_H-M   'P 1'
#
loop_
_entity.id
_entity.type
_entity.pdbx_description
1 polymer ?
#
loop_
_entity_poly.entity_id
_entity_poly.type
_entity_poly.pdbx_seq_one_letter_code
_entity_poly.pdbx_strand_id
1 'polypeptide(L)'
;AATADRVPCVFIENGQVANYDPSAPIEVSYIKNFPGEPTGKDNPELLYNLKPSHGHDMSIVNGISRIGYMKGGGKALWKDENIADSITAHAVDFIKQHKDEPFFMYFATNDVHVPRFPHNRFRGKNKMGLRGDAIAQFDWSVGQLLEALDKMGLTQNTLIILSSDNGPVVDDGYDDKAEELLNGHEPAGNLRGGKYSAF
;
A
#
# COMPACT_ATOMS: atom_id res chain seq x y z
N ALA A 1 -1.75 -2.85 -9.76
CA ALA A 1 -1.46 -2.23 -8.47
C ALA A 1 -0.08 -2.68 -8.01
N ALA A 2 0.74 -1.76 -7.56
CA ALA A 2 2.01 -2.11 -6.94
C ALA A 2 1.76 -2.33 -5.45
N THR A 3 2.17 -3.48 -4.94
CA THR A 3 2.15 -3.75 -3.51
C THR A 3 3.33 -3.05 -2.84
N ALA A 4 3.14 -2.52 -1.63
CA ALA A 4 4.19 -1.79 -0.93
C ALA A 4 5.26 -2.70 -0.31
N ASP A 5 5.08 -4.01 -0.35
CA ASP A 5 6.01 -5.02 0.17
C ASP A 5 7.25 -5.25 -0.71
N ARG A 6 7.29 -4.70 -1.94
CA ARG A 6 8.35 -4.94 -2.93
C ARG A 6 9.14 -3.69 -3.25
N VAL A 7 10.39 -3.90 -3.63
CA VAL A 7 11.24 -2.84 -4.19
C VAL A 7 10.97 -2.64 -5.70
N PRO A 8 11.17 -1.43 -6.25
CA PRO A 8 11.62 -0.19 -5.59
C PRO A 8 10.48 0.53 -4.86
N CYS A 9 10.80 1.14 -3.73
CA CYS A 9 9.83 1.85 -2.88
C CYS A 9 9.68 3.31 -3.32
N VAL A 10 9.19 3.53 -4.53
CA VAL A 10 9.04 4.87 -5.15
C VAL A 10 7.72 4.98 -5.91
N PHE A 11 7.20 6.20 -6.04
CA PHE A 11 6.09 6.46 -6.94
C PHE A 11 6.56 6.51 -8.39
N ILE A 12 5.73 6.00 -9.29
CA ILE A 12 5.91 6.11 -10.74
C ILE A 12 4.81 7.00 -11.29
N GLU A 13 5.19 8.05 -11.97
CA GLU A 13 4.28 8.97 -12.63
C GLU A 13 4.62 9.07 -14.11
N ASN A 14 3.66 8.82 -14.99
CA ASN A 14 3.84 8.84 -16.45
C ASN A 14 5.05 8.01 -16.94
N GLY A 15 5.29 6.85 -16.30
CA GLY A 15 6.39 5.94 -16.64
C GLY A 15 7.76 6.37 -16.12
N GLN A 16 7.84 7.42 -15.32
CA GLN A 16 9.07 7.91 -14.71
C GLN A 16 9.01 7.82 -13.19
N VAL A 17 10.17 7.70 -12.55
CA VAL A 17 10.26 7.78 -11.07
C VAL A 17 9.96 9.21 -10.64
N ALA A 18 8.89 9.38 -9.86
CA ALA A 18 8.56 10.68 -9.29
C ALA A 18 9.67 11.15 -8.32
N ASN A 19 10.01 12.43 -8.38
CA ASN A 19 11.07 13.03 -7.56
C ASN A 19 12.43 12.32 -7.69
N TYR A 20 12.76 11.79 -8.87
CA TYR A 20 14.02 11.10 -9.10
C TYR A 20 15.22 11.92 -8.58
N ASP A 21 16.14 11.23 -7.88
CA ASP A 21 17.35 11.82 -7.32
C ASP A 21 18.59 11.34 -8.07
N PRO A 22 19.18 12.17 -8.95
CA PRO A 22 20.39 11.79 -9.68
C PRO A 22 21.61 11.52 -8.79
N SER A 23 21.62 12.06 -7.56
CA SER A 23 22.72 11.84 -6.60
C SER A 23 22.59 10.49 -5.88
N ALA A 24 21.43 9.84 -5.96
CA ALA A 24 21.15 8.56 -5.35
C ALA A 24 20.42 7.63 -6.33
N PRO A 25 21.08 7.21 -7.43
CA PRO A 25 20.46 6.38 -8.45
C PRO A 25 19.92 5.06 -7.87
N ILE A 26 18.75 4.65 -8.36
CA ILE A 26 18.06 3.45 -7.88
C ILE A 26 18.63 2.24 -8.60
N GLU A 27 19.05 1.24 -7.84
CA GLU A 27 19.36 -0.10 -8.34
C GLU A 27 18.51 -1.12 -7.59
N VAL A 28 18.00 -2.11 -8.32
CA VAL A 28 17.12 -3.17 -7.80
C VAL A 28 17.62 -4.54 -8.22
N SER A 29 17.55 -5.51 -7.31
CA SER A 29 17.86 -6.91 -7.56
C SER A 29 16.91 -7.82 -6.77
N TYR A 30 16.44 -8.90 -7.41
CA TYR A 30 15.70 -9.96 -6.73
C TYR A 30 16.55 -11.24 -6.52
N ILE A 31 17.85 -11.15 -6.81
CA ILE A 31 18.76 -12.30 -6.79
C ILE A 31 19.74 -12.19 -5.62
N LYS A 32 20.35 -11.03 -5.44
CA LYS A 32 21.39 -10.80 -4.41
C LYS A 32 21.36 -9.36 -3.89
N ASN A 33 21.79 -9.22 -2.64
CA ASN A 33 21.94 -7.90 -2.02
C ASN A 33 23.12 -7.11 -2.61
N PHE A 34 23.05 -5.81 -2.50
CA PHE A 34 24.13 -4.90 -2.82
C PHE A 34 25.14 -4.85 -1.64
N PRO A 35 26.46 -4.77 -1.93
CA PRO A 35 27.46 -4.73 -0.88
C PRO A 35 27.24 -3.57 0.10
N GLY A 36 27.18 -3.89 1.39
CA GLY A 36 27.03 -2.90 2.46
C GLY A 36 25.59 -2.45 2.73
N GLU A 37 24.60 -2.84 1.92
CA GLU A 37 23.20 -2.49 2.17
C GLU A 37 22.58 -3.39 3.25
N PRO A 38 21.88 -2.82 4.26
CA PRO A 38 21.29 -3.58 5.33
C PRO A 38 20.05 -4.36 4.86
N THR A 39 19.78 -5.48 5.55
CA THR A 39 18.58 -6.28 5.33
C THR A 39 17.81 -6.47 6.64
N GLY A 40 16.50 -6.72 6.53
CA GLY A 40 15.69 -7.04 7.70
C GLY A 40 16.15 -8.32 8.42
N LYS A 41 16.74 -9.25 7.65
CA LYS A 41 17.30 -10.49 8.18
C LYS A 41 18.55 -10.26 9.02
N ASP A 42 19.49 -9.49 8.51
CA ASP A 42 20.83 -9.33 9.11
C ASP A 42 20.91 -8.13 10.08
N ASN A 43 19.98 -7.18 9.94
CA ASN A 43 19.94 -5.92 10.72
C ASN A 43 18.55 -5.66 11.31
N PRO A 44 17.98 -6.59 12.13
CA PRO A 44 16.63 -6.45 12.67
C PRO A 44 16.47 -5.24 13.60
N GLU A 45 17.56 -4.69 14.14
CA GLU A 45 17.56 -3.46 14.94
C GLU A 45 17.18 -2.21 14.16
N LEU A 46 17.27 -2.24 12.82
CA LEU A 46 16.85 -1.14 11.94
C LEU A 46 15.36 -1.17 11.60
N LEU A 47 14.63 -2.20 12.03
CA LEU A 47 13.20 -2.35 11.80
C LEU A 47 12.41 -1.65 12.90
N TYR A 48 12.31 -0.33 12.82
CA TYR A 48 11.64 0.48 13.85
C TYR A 48 10.14 0.68 13.60
N ASN A 49 9.61 0.32 12.44
CA ASN A 49 8.20 0.45 12.13
C ASN A 49 7.45 -0.88 12.12
N LEU A 50 7.88 -1.83 11.28
CA LEU A 50 7.21 -3.12 11.14
C LEU A 50 8.24 -4.21 10.87
N LYS A 51 8.15 -5.33 11.61
CA LYS A 51 9.04 -6.48 11.46
C LYS A 51 8.42 -7.54 10.55
N PRO A 52 9.24 -8.29 9.79
CA PRO A 52 8.74 -9.45 9.06
C PRO A 52 8.42 -10.60 10.03
N SER A 53 7.36 -11.35 9.72
CA SER A 53 7.09 -12.66 10.33
C SER A 53 7.76 -13.77 9.52
N HIS A 54 7.71 -13.68 8.19
CA HIS A 54 8.36 -14.60 7.25
C HIS A 54 8.55 -13.94 5.87
N GLY A 55 9.67 -14.23 5.21
CA GLY A 55 9.90 -13.97 3.78
C GLY A 55 9.99 -12.52 3.29
N HIS A 56 9.72 -11.53 4.10
CA HIS A 56 9.78 -10.11 3.75
C HIS A 56 10.97 -9.43 4.45
N ASP A 57 12.13 -10.04 4.40
CA ASP A 57 13.28 -9.74 5.26
C ASP A 57 14.51 -9.18 4.51
N MET A 58 14.32 -8.71 3.26
CA MET A 58 15.39 -8.16 2.43
C MET A 58 15.60 -6.66 2.71
N SER A 59 15.75 -5.81 1.68
CA SER A 59 16.09 -4.39 1.89
C SER A 59 15.14 -3.66 2.82
N ILE A 60 15.70 -2.78 3.64
CA ILE A 60 14.95 -1.96 4.60
C ILE A 60 14.70 -0.58 4.00
N VAL A 61 13.42 -0.20 3.93
CA VAL A 61 13.01 1.15 3.56
C VAL A 61 11.98 1.63 4.57
N ASN A 62 12.21 2.82 5.13
CA ASN A 62 11.31 3.43 6.12
C ASN A 62 11.10 2.57 7.39
N GLY A 63 12.14 1.82 7.81
CA GLY A 63 12.08 0.92 8.97
C GLY A 63 11.20 -0.32 8.78
N ILE A 64 10.94 -0.70 7.54
CA ILE A 64 10.17 -1.87 7.11
C ILE A 64 10.99 -2.63 6.08
N SER A 65 11.21 -3.92 6.26
CA SER A 65 11.88 -4.75 5.27
C SER A 65 10.95 -5.15 4.13
N ARG A 66 11.53 -5.48 2.98
CA ARG A 66 10.80 -5.70 1.71
C ARG A 66 11.15 -7.04 1.09
N ILE A 67 10.44 -7.39 0.03
CA ILE A 67 10.85 -8.42 -0.91
C ILE A 67 11.71 -7.76 -1.99
N GLY A 68 12.93 -8.29 -2.16
CA GLY A 68 13.93 -7.76 -3.09
C GLY A 68 14.91 -6.80 -2.43
N TYR A 69 15.99 -6.55 -3.14
CA TYR A 69 17.11 -5.72 -2.72
C TYR A 69 17.12 -4.43 -3.52
N MET A 70 17.36 -3.32 -2.86
CA MET A 70 17.54 -2.03 -3.50
C MET A 70 18.59 -1.20 -2.79
N LYS A 71 19.21 -0.28 -3.54
CA LYS A 71 20.01 0.81 -2.98
C LYS A 71 19.65 2.13 -3.68
N GLY A 72 20.03 3.23 -3.07
CA GLY A 72 19.71 4.55 -3.61
C GLY A 72 18.26 4.96 -3.37
N GLY A 73 17.77 5.80 -4.29
CA GLY A 73 16.40 6.35 -4.24
C GLY A 73 16.33 7.73 -3.61
N GLY A 74 17.13 8.02 -2.59
CA GLY A 74 17.20 9.36 -1.98
C GLY A 74 15.81 9.95 -1.70
N LYS A 75 15.56 11.16 -2.21
CA LYS A 75 14.27 11.87 -2.05
C LYS A 75 13.09 11.26 -2.82
N ALA A 76 13.34 10.30 -3.73
CA ALA A 76 12.27 9.61 -4.44
C ALA A 76 11.60 8.53 -3.61
N LEU A 77 12.23 8.06 -2.52
CA LEU A 77 11.63 7.04 -1.65
C LEU A 77 10.33 7.57 -1.03
N TRP A 78 9.26 6.79 -1.13
CA TRP A 78 8.02 7.11 -0.44
C TRP A 78 8.15 6.96 1.09
N LYS A 79 7.20 7.53 1.80
CA LYS A 79 6.90 7.19 3.20
C LYS A 79 5.63 6.37 3.20
N ASP A 80 5.66 5.19 3.81
CA ASP A 80 4.56 4.24 3.76
C ASP A 80 3.25 4.83 4.25
N GLU A 81 3.29 5.58 5.34
CA GLU A 81 2.13 6.24 5.91
C GLU A 81 1.46 7.28 4.99
N ASN A 82 2.15 7.72 3.94
CA ASN A 82 1.64 8.74 3.01
C ASN A 82 1.17 8.17 1.67
N ILE A 83 1.30 6.86 1.43
CA ILE A 83 0.97 6.26 0.12
C ILE A 83 -0.51 6.50 -0.22
N ALA A 84 -1.42 6.16 0.70
CA ALA A 84 -2.85 6.31 0.48
C ALA A 84 -3.26 7.77 0.20
N ASP A 85 -2.69 8.72 0.97
CA ASP A 85 -2.94 10.15 0.76
C ASP A 85 -2.48 10.62 -0.61
N SER A 86 -1.26 10.21 -1.02
CA SER A 86 -0.69 10.60 -2.31
C SER A 86 -1.53 10.08 -3.47
N ILE A 87 -1.85 8.78 -3.50
CA ILE A 87 -2.62 8.21 -4.62
C ILE A 87 -4.06 8.71 -4.65
N THR A 88 -4.68 8.95 -3.49
CA THR A 88 -6.03 9.49 -3.38
C THR A 88 -6.08 10.93 -3.88
N ALA A 89 -5.10 11.77 -3.52
CA ALA A 89 -5.01 13.13 -4.02
C ALA A 89 -4.88 13.17 -5.55
N HIS A 90 -4.01 12.34 -6.13
CA HIS A 90 -3.88 12.24 -7.58
C HIS A 90 -5.17 11.78 -8.27
N ALA A 91 -5.90 10.82 -7.67
CA ALA A 91 -7.18 10.37 -8.21
C ALA A 91 -8.25 11.48 -8.16
N VAL A 92 -8.34 12.23 -7.07
CA VAL A 92 -9.26 13.37 -6.94
C VAL A 92 -8.90 14.48 -7.94
N ASP A 93 -7.61 14.77 -8.11
CA ASP A 93 -7.16 15.77 -9.09
C ASP A 93 -7.44 15.33 -10.53
N PHE A 94 -7.29 14.03 -10.84
CA PHE A 94 -7.68 13.47 -12.13
C PHE A 94 -9.17 13.69 -12.42
N ILE A 95 -10.05 13.33 -11.47
CA ILE A 95 -11.51 13.56 -11.62
C ILE A 95 -11.80 15.04 -11.88
N LYS A 96 -11.16 15.93 -11.13
CA LYS A 96 -11.33 17.37 -11.26
C LYS A 96 -10.89 17.90 -12.62
N GLN A 97 -9.79 17.40 -13.16
CA GLN A 97 -9.26 17.84 -14.47
C GLN A 97 -10.11 17.33 -15.62
N HIS A 98 -10.77 16.15 -15.47
CA HIS A 98 -11.54 15.50 -16.52
C HIS A 98 -13.06 15.54 -16.29
N LYS A 99 -13.56 16.41 -15.40
CA LYS A 99 -14.98 16.47 -15.02
C LYS A 99 -15.95 16.80 -16.17
N ASP A 100 -15.46 17.46 -17.21
CA ASP A 100 -16.27 17.94 -18.34
C ASP A 100 -16.20 17.00 -19.57
N GLU A 101 -15.55 15.84 -19.44
CA GLU A 101 -15.41 14.84 -20.50
C GLU A 101 -15.59 13.42 -19.98
N PRO A 102 -15.91 12.42 -20.82
CA PRO A 102 -15.93 11.01 -20.40
C PRO A 102 -14.54 10.56 -20.02
N PHE A 103 -14.43 9.87 -18.88
CA PHE A 103 -13.17 9.27 -18.42
C PHE A 103 -13.37 7.83 -17.92
N PHE A 104 -12.30 7.06 -17.93
CA PHE A 104 -12.17 5.80 -17.25
C PHE A 104 -11.02 5.90 -16.24
N MET A 105 -11.28 5.59 -14.98
CA MET A 105 -10.27 5.55 -13.94
C MET A 105 -10.21 4.18 -13.29
N TYR A 106 -9.01 3.58 -13.29
CA TYR A 106 -8.70 2.39 -12.51
C TYR A 106 -7.90 2.80 -11.27
N PHE A 107 -8.59 2.88 -10.14
CA PHE A 107 -8.00 3.29 -8.86
C PHE A 107 -7.64 2.05 -8.03
N ALA A 108 -6.41 1.56 -8.18
CA ALA A 108 -5.89 0.42 -7.46
C ALA A 108 -5.06 0.88 -6.25
N THR A 109 -5.59 0.66 -5.06
CA THR A 109 -4.92 1.02 -3.80
C THR A 109 -3.92 -0.05 -3.39
N ASN A 110 -2.97 0.32 -2.49
CA ASN A 110 -2.13 -0.63 -1.78
C ASN A 110 -2.85 -1.28 -0.59
N ASP A 111 -3.83 -0.58 0.00
CA ASP A 111 -4.61 -1.11 1.11
C ASP A 111 -5.65 -2.14 0.60
N VAL A 112 -5.83 -3.24 1.30
CA VAL A 112 -5.25 -3.58 2.62
C VAL A 112 -4.12 -4.61 2.52
N HIS A 113 -3.33 -4.59 1.46
CA HIS A 113 -2.15 -5.45 1.31
C HIS A 113 -1.06 -5.06 2.30
N VAL A 114 -0.23 -6.01 2.66
CA VAL A 114 0.95 -5.75 3.51
C VAL A 114 2.04 -4.96 2.75
N PRO A 115 2.93 -4.25 3.46
CA PRO A 115 2.91 -3.93 4.89
C PRO A 115 1.76 -2.99 5.24
N ARG A 116 0.97 -3.34 6.24
CA ARG A 116 -0.12 -2.50 6.72
C ARG A 116 0.44 -1.42 7.62
N PHE A 117 0.77 -0.29 7.02
CA PHE A 117 1.36 0.85 7.74
C PHE A 117 0.59 2.14 7.40
N PRO A 118 -0.68 2.23 7.87
CA PRO A 118 -1.54 3.37 7.55
C PRO A 118 -1.06 4.67 8.21
N HIS A 119 -1.54 5.80 7.69
CA HIS A 119 -1.24 7.11 8.23
C HIS A 119 -1.61 7.22 9.71
N ASN A 120 -0.84 7.98 10.49
CA ASN A 120 -0.97 8.14 11.94
C ASN A 120 -2.39 8.47 12.40
N ARG A 121 -3.19 9.20 11.59
CA ARG A 121 -4.57 9.54 11.92
C ARG A 121 -5.50 8.32 12.04
N PHE A 122 -5.12 7.17 11.47
CA PHE A 122 -5.89 5.91 11.56
C PHE A 122 -5.31 4.95 12.59
N ARG A 123 -4.00 5.01 12.85
CA ARG A 123 -3.31 4.03 13.71
C ARG A 123 -3.83 4.03 15.14
N GLY A 124 -4.03 2.82 15.69
CA GLY A 124 -4.45 2.58 17.06
C GLY A 124 -5.92 2.92 17.35
N LYS A 125 -6.73 3.12 16.31
CA LYS A 125 -8.16 3.46 16.46
C LYS A 125 -9.09 2.27 16.25
N ASN A 126 -8.60 1.18 15.69
CA ASN A 126 -9.38 -0.01 15.43
C ASN A 126 -8.96 -1.17 16.32
N LYS A 127 -9.94 -1.95 16.81
CA LYS A 127 -9.68 -3.15 17.64
C LYS A 127 -8.98 -4.28 16.88
N MET A 128 -9.01 -4.26 15.55
CA MET A 128 -8.30 -5.20 14.69
C MET A 128 -6.83 -4.77 14.41
N GLY A 129 -6.26 -3.85 15.20
CA GLY A 129 -4.89 -3.38 15.06
C GLY A 129 -4.60 -2.76 13.68
N LEU A 130 -3.36 -2.89 13.20
CA LEU A 130 -2.92 -2.29 11.93
C LEU A 130 -3.77 -2.73 10.73
N ARG A 131 -4.27 -3.97 10.72
CA ARG A 131 -5.16 -4.44 9.66
C ARG A 131 -6.48 -3.66 9.65
N GLY A 132 -7.11 -3.48 10.79
CA GLY A 132 -8.33 -2.70 10.90
C GLY A 132 -8.13 -1.22 10.59
N ASP A 133 -6.99 -0.67 11.00
CA ASP A 133 -6.61 0.71 10.70
C ASP A 133 -6.37 0.92 9.19
N ALA A 134 -5.79 -0.07 8.50
CA ALA A 134 -5.61 -0.05 7.04
C ALA A 134 -6.95 -0.16 6.29
N ILE A 135 -7.89 -0.96 6.79
CA ILE A 135 -9.26 -1.03 6.26
C ILE A 135 -9.94 0.35 6.40
N ALA A 136 -9.82 0.99 7.54
CA ALA A 136 -10.39 2.33 7.76
C ALA A 136 -9.73 3.38 6.84
N GLN A 137 -8.44 3.26 6.55
CA GLN A 137 -7.75 4.11 5.58
C GLN A 137 -8.26 3.88 4.16
N PHE A 138 -8.46 2.63 3.77
CA PHE A 138 -9.05 2.29 2.47
C PHE A 138 -10.46 2.89 2.31
N ASP A 139 -11.32 2.70 3.32
CA ASP A 139 -12.66 3.27 3.34
C ASP A 139 -12.62 4.80 3.20
N TRP A 140 -11.70 5.46 3.91
CA TRP A 140 -11.48 6.90 3.76
C TRP A 140 -11.08 7.27 2.31
N SER A 141 -10.18 6.53 1.67
CA SER A 141 -9.76 6.79 0.29
C SER A 141 -10.93 6.70 -0.68
N VAL A 142 -11.76 5.67 -0.56
CA VAL A 142 -13.00 5.53 -1.34
C VAL A 142 -13.93 6.70 -1.08
N GLY A 143 -14.14 7.06 0.20
CA GLY A 143 -14.96 8.20 0.61
C GLY A 143 -14.51 9.52 -0.04
N GLN A 144 -13.19 9.77 -0.15
CA GLN A 144 -12.68 10.98 -0.81
C GLN A 144 -13.05 11.04 -2.30
N LEU A 145 -13.01 9.91 -3.00
CA LEU A 145 -13.42 9.85 -4.41
C LEU A 145 -14.92 10.07 -4.57
N LEU A 146 -15.73 9.43 -3.73
CA LEU A 146 -17.18 9.62 -3.75
C LEU A 146 -17.57 11.07 -3.46
N GLU A 147 -16.93 11.68 -2.46
CA GLU A 147 -17.15 13.09 -2.11
C GLU A 147 -16.72 14.03 -3.26
N ALA A 148 -15.62 13.72 -3.96
CA ALA A 148 -15.17 14.48 -5.10
C ALA A 148 -16.19 14.43 -6.26
N LEU A 149 -16.70 13.23 -6.58
CA LEU A 149 -17.74 13.07 -7.60
C LEU A 149 -19.02 13.83 -7.25
N ASP A 150 -19.43 13.77 -5.97
CA ASP A 150 -20.64 14.48 -5.49
C ASP A 150 -20.47 16.00 -5.60
N LYS A 151 -19.38 16.56 -5.09
CA LYS A 151 -19.07 17.99 -5.15
C LYS A 151 -18.99 18.55 -6.57
N MET A 152 -18.66 17.69 -7.54
CA MET A 152 -18.57 18.06 -8.97
C MET A 152 -19.84 17.76 -9.74
N GLY A 153 -20.90 17.24 -9.09
CA GLY A 153 -22.17 16.90 -9.73
C GLY A 153 -22.10 15.70 -10.69
N LEU A 154 -21.09 14.82 -10.51
CA LEU A 154 -20.83 13.69 -11.40
C LEU A 154 -21.49 12.38 -10.95
N THR A 155 -21.99 12.31 -9.71
CA THR A 155 -22.50 11.06 -9.08
C THR A 155 -23.57 10.37 -9.93
N GLN A 156 -24.49 11.13 -10.54
CA GLN A 156 -25.61 10.57 -11.32
C GLN A 156 -25.19 10.07 -12.71
N ASN A 157 -23.98 10.40 -13.15
CA ASN A 157 -23.46 10.03 -14.48
C ASN A 157 -22.15 9.23 -14.39
N THR A 158 -21.86 8.63 -13.23
CA THR A 158 -20.64 7.84 -13.02
C THR A 158 -21.00 6.45 -12.53
N LEU A 159 -20.58 5.42 -13.26
CA LEU A 159 -20.64 4.03 -12.78
C LEU A 159 -19.42 3.76 -11.89
N ILE A 160 -19.66 3.35 -10.64
CA ILE A 160 -18.61 3.02 -9.67
C ILE A 160 -18.65 1.52 -9.43
N ILE A 161 -17.50 0.86 -9.60
CA ILE A 161 -17.34 -0.57 -9.31
C ILE A 161 -16.27 -0.69 -8.23
N LEU A 162 -16.65 -1.20 -7.05
CA LEU A 162 -15.73 -1.52 -5.97
C LEU A 162 -15.51 -3.04 -5.92
N SER A 163 -14.25 -3.47 -5.99
CA SER A 163 -13.90 -4.88 -5.98
C SER A 163 -12.53 -5.09 -5.34
N SER A 164 -12.20 -6.35 -5.08
CA SER A 164 -10.85 -6.79 -4.72
C SER A 164 -10.27 -7.64 -5.84
N ASP A 165 -8.95 -7.66 -6.00
CA ASP A 165 -8.24 -8.46 -7.01
C ASP A 165 -8.19 -9.95 -6.63
N ASN A 166 -8.23 -10.26 -5.33
CA ASN A 166 -8.26 -11.64 -4.82
C ASN A 166 -8.98 -11.71 -3.46
N GLY A 167 -9.21 -12.94 -3.01
CA GLY A 167 -9.75 -13.22 -1.69
C GLY A 167 -8.79 -12.81 -0.57
N PRO A 168 -9.26 -12.77 0.68
CA PRO A 168 -8.48 -12.28 1.80
C PRO A 168 -7.30 -13.19 2.14
N VAL A 169 -6.26 -12.57 2.71
CA VAL A 169 -5.19 -13.20 3.48
C VAL A 169 -4.98 -12.38 4.74
N VAL A 170 -4.82 -13.06 5.86
CA VAL A 170 -4.68 -12.39 7.17
C VAL A 170 -3.22 -12.27 7.55
N ASP A 171 -2.51 -13.38 7.70
CA ASP A 171 -1.04 -13.38 7.87
C ASP A 171 -0.35 -13.42 6.51
N ASP A 172 0.41 -12.40 6.20
CA ASP A 172 1.10 -12.24 4.89
C ASP A 172 2.47 -11.57 5.08
N GLY A 173 3.34 -12.19 5.85
CA GLY A 173 4.77 -11.88 5.92
C GLY A 173 5.21 -10.79 6.89
N TYR A 174 4.31 -10.18 7.66
CA TYR A 174 4.67 -9.18 8.69
C TYR A 174 4.02 -9.48 10.04
N ASP A 175 4.74 -9.15 11.12
CA ASP A 175 4.28 -9.26 12.51
C ASP A 175 3.39 -8.05 12.86
N ASP A 176 2.20 -8.00 12.28
CA ASP A 176 1.20 -6.97 12.53
C ASP A 176 0.04 -7.44 13.41
N LYS A 177 0.13 -8.68 13.94
CA LYS A 177 -0.89 -9.32 14.80
C LYS A 177 -2.27 -9.41 14.16
N ALA A 178 -2.33 -9.54 12.84
CA ALA A 178 -3.60 -9.52 12.11
C ALA A 178 -4.49 -10.70 12.46
N GLU A 179 -3.92 -11.90 12.70
CA GLU A 179 -4.69 -13.09 13.11
C GLU A 179 -5.21 -12.97 14.54
N GLU A 180 -4.35 -12.59 15.48
CA GLU A 180 -4.68 -12.49 16.90
C GLU A 180 -5.73 -11.39 17.17
N LEU A 181 -5.73 -10.35 16.34
CA LEU A 181 -6.61 -9.20 16.50
C LEU A 181 -7.82 -9.18 15.55
N LEU A 182 -8.19 -10.33 14.96
CA LEU A 182 -9.40 -10.41 14.11
C LEU A 182 -10.67 -9.93 14.82
N ASN A 183 -10.75 -10.12 16.14
CA ASN A 183 -11.83 -9.63 16.99
C ASN A 183 -13.23 -10.01 16.46
N GLY A 184 -13.36 -11.23 15.92
CA GLY A 184 -14.61 -11.74 15.35
C GLY A 184 -14.90 -11.29 13.91
N HIS A 185 -13.98 -10.56 13.28
CA HIS A 185 -14.10 -10.21 11.87
C HIS A 185 -13.84 -11.43 10.99
N GLU A 186 -14.77 -11.69 10.06
CA GLU A 186 -14.68 -12.75 9.05
C GLU A 186 -14.29 -12.12 7.70
N PRO A 187 -13.00 -12.19 7.30
CA PRO A 187 -12.50 -11.44 6.12
C PRO A 187 -13.17 -11.81 4.79
N ALA A 188 -13.62 -13.05 4.64
CA ALA A 188 -14.33 -13.53 3.46
C ALA A 188 -15.87 -13.42 3.61
N GLY A 189 -16.37 -13.08 4.81
CA GLY A 189 -17.82 -13.15 5.09
C GLY A 189 -18.37 -14.53 4.76
N ASN A 190 -19.45 -14.59 3.98
CA ASN A 190 -20.08 -15.84 3.56
C ASN A 190 -19.43 -16.46 2.30
N LEU A 191 -18.39 -15.85 1.75
CA LEU A 191 -17.70 -16.38 0.57
C LEU A 191 -16.67 -17.43 0.97
N ARG A 192 -16.42 -18.39 0.07
CA ARG A 192 -15.41 -19.43 0.27
C ARG A 192 -14.07 -18.99 -0.28
N GLY A 193 -13.01 -19.52 0.34
CA GLY A 193 -11.65 -19.36 -0.16
C GLY A 193 -10.94 -18.10 0.31
N GLY A 194 -9.77 -17.87 -0.25
CA GLY A 194 -8.86 -16.78 0.05
C GLY A 194 -7.82 -16.63 -1.06
N LYS A 195 -6.82 -15.76 -0.87
CA LYS A 195 -5.81 -15.44 -1.88
C LYS A 195 -5.12 -16.65 -2.50
N TYR A 196 -4.90 -17.71 -1.73
CA TYR A 196 -4.18 -18.92 -2.15
C TYR A 196 -5.11 -20.12 -2.41
N SER A 197 -6.43 -19.88 -2.41
CA SER A 197 -7.43 -20.91 -2.64
C SER A 197 -7.81 -21.00 -4.12
N ALA A 198 -8.17 -22.20 -4.57
CA ALA A 198 -8.72 -22.43 -5.91
C ALA A 198 -10.24 -22.16 -6.00
N PHE A 199 -10.86 -21.73 -4.92
CA PHE A 199 -12.31 -21.51 -4.81
C PHE A 199 -12.65 -20.04 -4.71
#